data_9ac52939043b74bca1aaa8cfaa97f5cf
#
_entry.id   9ac52939043b74bca1aaa8cfaa97f5cf
#
_cell.length_a   1.000
_cell.length_b   1.000
_cell.length_c   1.000
_cell.angle_alpha   90.00
_cell.angle_beta   90.00
_cell.angle_gamma   90.00
#
_symmetry.space_group_name_H-M   'P 1'
#
loop_
_entity.id
_entity.type
_entity.pdbx_description
1 polymer ?
#
loop_
_entity_poly.entity_id
_entity_poly.type
_entity_poly.pdbx_seq_one_letter_code
_entity_poly.pdbx_strand_id
1 'polypeptide(L)'
;RAAVSRDFVVGARINGNDFVEGGNDLAACTEIAKYLEPYVDYFNVSCGVYASAPTMIEPCYSPEGWRKNLAKTIKAAVNVPVIAVNTIKHPETAERFLQEGVSDFVGMSRMQLADPDVVKKAMAGREDLIRKCLGCMNCNKSVVAGKNLHCAINPVTGRATVYGDENLVKTGAGRTVAVVGGGPGGMQAALLLKKRGYYPVIFESRDHLGGSAVLASKAPCKGMVAELIETMKAEMKEYHIEVRLNTPA
;
A
#
# COMPACT_ATOMS: atom_id res chain seq x y z
N ARG A 1 13.80 0.95 29.27
CA ARG A 1 15.05 1.60 28.89
C ARG A 1 16.26 1.05 29.67
N ALA A 2 16.12 0.80 30.96
CA ALA A 2 17.22 0.29 31.81
C ALA A 2 17.80 -1.08 31.37
N ALA A 3 17.04 -1.88 30.65
CA ALA A 3 17.45 -3.21 30.17
C ALA A 3 18.31 -3.20 28.89
N VAL A 4 18.51 -2.04 28.26
CA VAL A 4 19.26 -1.91 26.99
C VAL A 4 20.27 -0.77 27.08
N SER A 5 21.33 -0.82 26.23
CA SER A 5 22.31 0.27 26.13
C SER A 5 21.68 1.57 25.64
N ARG A 6 22.40 2.69 25.78
CA ARG A 6 21.95 3.98 25.25
C ARG A 6 21.87 4.01 23.73
N ASP A 7 22.72 3.25 23.05
CA ASP A 7 22.77 3.17 21.58
C ASP A 7 21.66 2.29 20.99
N PHE A 8 20.92 1.55 21.84
CA PHE A 8 19.78 0.74 21.39
C PHE A 8 18.55 1.63 21.22
N VAL A 9 18.05 1.74 19.98
CA VAL A 9 16.87 2.53 19.67
C VAL A 9 15.60 1.89 20.22
N VAL A 10 14.87 2.63 21.06
CA VAL A 10 13.61 2.21 21.69
C VAL A 10 12.47 3.07 21.17
N GLY A 11 11.54 2.50 20.43
CA GLY A 11 10.35 3.20 19.99
C GLY A 11 9.08 2.75 20.71
N ALA A 12 8.12 3.63 20.86
CA ALA A 12 6.79 3.27 21.33
C ALA A 12 5.74 3.52 20.25
N ARG A 13 4.86 2.52 20.06
CA ARG A 13 3.65 2.72 19.25
C ARG A 13 2.49 3.00 20.20
N ILE A 14 1.89 4.17 20.03
CA ILE A 14 0.77 4.66 20.85
C ILE A 14 -0.42 5.02 19.96
N ASN A 15 -1.62 5.03 20.54
CA ASN A 15 -2.77 5.62 19.89
C ASN A 15 -2.77 7.13 20.07
N GLY A 16 -3.24 7.86 19.07
CA GLY A 16 -3.58 9.29 19.20
C GLY A 16 -5.04 9.49 19.60
N ASN A 17 -5.88 8.47 19.44
CA ASN A 17 -7.28 8.44 19.88
C ASN A 17 -7.81 7.01 19.77
N ASP A 18 -8.55 6.53 20.76
CA ASP A 18 -9.16 5.20 20.75
C ASP A 18 -10.49 5.14 19.99
N PHE A 19 -11.15 6.30 19.79
CA PHE A 19 -12.44 6.44 19.11
C PHE A 19 -13.57 5.57 19.70
N VAL A 20 -13.57 5.43 21.02
CA VAL A 20 -14.62 4.76 21.80
C VAL A 20 -14.96 5.58 23.03
N GLU A 21 -16.19 5.49 23.50
CA GLU A 21 -16.61 6.09 24.77
C GLU A 21 -15.82 5.48 25.94
N GLY A 22 -15.32 6.33 26.84
CA GLY A 22 -14.47 5.91 27.95
C GLY A 22 -13.03 5.52 27.57
N GLY A 23 -12.68 5.57 26.29
CA GLY A 23 -11.31 5.39 25.82
C GLY A 23 -10.48 6.67 25.91
N ASN A 24 -9.18 6.56 25.57
CA ASN A 24 -8.31 7.73 25.53
C ASN A 24 -8.61 8.59 24.30
N ASP A 25 -8.89 9.86 24.51
CA ASP A 25 -8.96 10.86 23.46
C ASP A 25 -7.56 11.41 23.10
N LEU A 26 -7.51 12.36 22.17
CA LEU A 26 -6.24 12.95 21.73
C LEU A 26 -5.52 13.69 22.86
N ALA A 27 -6.25 14.32 23.78
CA ALA A 27 -5.65 15.03 24.91
C ALA A 27 -4.96 14.04 25.88
N ALA A 28 -5.68 12.98 26.27
CA ALA A 28 -5.14 11.91 27.12
C ALA A 28 -3.95 11.21 26.47
N CYS A 29 -4.04 10.87 25.18
CA CYS A 29 -2.95 10.26 24.43
C CYS A 29 -1.70 11.18 24.34
N THR A 30 -1.91 12.49 24.26
CA THR A 30 -0.84 13.48 24.25
C THR A 30 -0.10 13.53 25.61
N GLU A 31 -0.83 13.50 26.71
CA GLU A 31 -0.23 13.44 28.05
C GLU A 31 0.52 12.12 28.27
N ILE A 32 -0.01 10.99 27.79
CA ILE A 32 0.69 9.70 27.79
C ILE A 32 2.01 9.80 27.01
N ALA A 33 2.00 10.45 25.84
CA ALA A 33 3.22 10.64 25.03
C ALA A 33 4.28 11.44 25.80
N LYS A 34 3.91 12.56 26.44
CA LYS A 34 4.81 13.36 27.28
C LYS A 34 5.40 12.56 28.43
N TYR A 35 4.57 11.73 29.10
CA TYR A 35 5.02 10.89 30.19
C TYR A 35 6.04 9.82 29.74
N LEU A 36 5.85 9.25 28.54
CA LEU A 36 6.71 8.23 27.98
C LEU A 36 7.98 8.77 27.30
N GLU A 37 7.98 10.04 26.89
CA GLU A 37 9.07 10.66 26.13
C GLU A 37 10.48 10.40 26.72
N PRO A 38 10.74 10.48 28.05
CA PRO A 38 12.07 10.23 28.59
C PRO A 38 12.59 8.79 28.41
N TYR A 39 11.72 7.87 28.01
CA TYR A 39 12.05 6.44 27.93
C TYR A 39 12.17 5.92 26.48
N VAL A 40 11.85 6.76 25.50
CA VAL A 40 11.80 6.34 24.08
C VAL A 40 12.61 7.30 23.19
N ASP A 41 13.01 6.81 22.03
CA ASP A 41 13.75 7.57 21.04
C ASP A 41 12.83 8.06 19.90
N TYR A 42 11.62 7.49 19.78
CA TYR A 42 10.59 7.94 18.83
C TYR A 42 9.19 7.41 19.19
N PHE A 43 8.16 8.07 18.65
CA PHE A 43 6.79 7.58 18.68
C PHE A 43 6.28 7.19 17.30
N ASN A 44 5.51 6.09 17.24
CA ASN A 44 4.70 5.71 16.09
C ASN A 44 3.22 5.90 16.45
N VAL A 45 2.56 6.89 15.85
CA VAL A 45 1.20 7.30 16.22
C VAL A 45 0.16 6.57 15.38
N SER A 46 -0.55 5.67 16.02
CA SER A 46 -1.70 4.92 15.46
C SER A 46 -3.02 5.49 15.99
N CYS A 47 -4.11 4.78 15.83
CA CYS A 47 -5.36 5.02 16.53
C CYS A 47 -6.30 3.83 16.49
N GLY A 48 -7.36 3.92 17.28
CA GLY A 48 -8.42 2.93 17.34
C GLY A 48 -8.08 1.69 18.15
N VAL A 49 -9.11 1.01 18.56
CA VAL A 49 -9.07 -0.27 19.27
C VAL A 49 -10.03 -1.25 18.59
N TYR A 50 -10.10 -2.51 19.04
CA TYR A 50 -11.00 -3.50 18.43
C TYR A 50 -12.47 -3.05 18.40
N ALA A 51 -12.93 -2.31 19.41
CA ALA A 51 -14.29 -1.74 19.45
C ALA A 51 -14.51 -0.66 18.39
N SER A 52 -13.45 0.00 17.91
CA SER A 52 -13.46 0.99 16.84
C SER A 52 -12.70 0.50 15.59
N ALA A 53 -12.77 -0.79 15.26
CA ALA A 53 -11.97 -1.47 14.23
C ALA A 53 -11.86 -0.72 12.88
N PRO A 54 -12.91 -0.06 12.33
CA PRO A 54 -12.78 0.71 11.09
C PRO A 54 -11.83 1.91 11.18
N THR A 55 -11.54 2.42 12.37
CA THR A 55 -10.54 3.48 12.59
C THR A 55 -9.14 2.92 12.78
N MET A 56 -9.02 1.68 13.26
CA MET A 56 -7.75 1.00 13.45
C MET A 56 -7.14 0.53 12.11
N ILE A 57 -7.98 -0.04 11.24
CA ILE A 57 -7.57 -0.53 9.92
C ILE A 57 -8.60 -0.06 8.90
N GLU A 58 -8.30 1.05 8.23
CA GLU A 58 -9.25 1.73 7.36
C GLU A 58 -9.49 1.01 6.04
N PRO A 59 -10.75 0.84 5.65
CA PRO A 59 -11.15 0.36 4.34
C PRO A 59 -11.11 1.46 3.25
N CYS A 60 -11.52 1.11 2.04
CA CYS A 60 -11.41 1.99 0.87
C CYS A 60 -12.20 3.31 0.97
N TYR A 61 -13.23 3.40 1.80
CA TYR A 61 -14.04 4.60 1.97
C TYR A 61 -13.43 5.64 2.93
N SER A 62 -12.37 5.29 3.67
CA SER A 62 -11.68 6.24 4.53
C SER A 62 -10.80 7.15 3.69
N PRO A 63 -10.94 8.50 3.82
CA PRO A 63 -10.09 9.43 3.10
C PRO A 63 -8.62 9.26 3.46
N GLU A 64 -7.74 9.47 2.49
CA GLU A 64 -6.31 9.42 2.73
C GLU A 64 -5.89 10.55 3.66
N GLY A 65 -5.07 10.20 4.66
CA GLY A 65 -4.54 11.17 5.61
C GLY A 65 -5.56 11.79 6.58
N TRP A 66 -6.78 11.24 6.70
CA TRP A 66 -7.88 11.82 7.49
C TRP A 66 -7.53 12.07 8.97
N ARG A 67 -6.57 11.34 9.52
CA ARG A 67 -6.16 11.45 10.92
C ARG A 67 -4.78 12.09 11.12
N LYS A 68 -4.30 12.85 10.15
CA LYS A 68 -2.99 13.54 10.23
C LYS A 68 -2.84 14.40 11.48
N ASN A 69 -3.97 14.95 11.99
CA ASN A 69 -3.99 15.77 13.19
C ASN A 69 -3.52 15.02 14.45
N LEU A 70 -3.72 13.70 14.54
CA LEU A 70 -3.28 12.91 15.69
C LEU A 70 -1.76 12.94 15.83
N ALA A 71 -1.05 12.60 14.76
CA ALA A 71 0.41 12.67 14.75
C ALA A 71 0.91 14.11 14.91
N LYS A 72 0.29 15.08 14.24
CA LYS A 72 0.67 16.50 14.32
C LYS A 72 0.57 17.06 15.75
N THR A 73 -0.51 16.74 16.47
CA THR A 73 -0.71 17.19 17.84
C THR A 73 0.31 16.56 18.78
N ILE A 74 0.55 15.25 18.67
CA ILE A 74 1.57 14.57 19.50
C ILE A 74 2.95 15.12 19.18
N LYS A 75 3.31 15.30 17.89
CA LYS A 75 4.59 15.89 17.50
C LYS A 75 4.81 17.29 18.09
N ALA A 76 3.78 18.12 18.14
CA ALA A 76 3.88 19.45 18.75
C ALA A 76 4.08 19.42 20.27
N ALA A 77 3.84 18.28 20.93
CA ALA A 77 3.90 18.12 22.37
C ALA A 77 5.15 17.39 22.90
N VAL A 78 5.95 16.77 21.99
CA VAL A 78 7.15 16.00 22.33
C VAL A 78 8.35 16.48 21.48
N ASN A 79 9.58 16.19 21.96
CA ASN A 79 10.82 16.56 21.27
C ASN A 79 11.43 15.39 20.48
N VAL A 80 11.00 14.16 20.73
CA VAL A 80 11.47 12.99 20.00
C VAL A 80 10.72 12.85 18.65
N PRO A 81 11.33 12.26 17.63
CA PRO A 81 10.70 12.05 16.33
C PRO A 81 9.36 11.32 16.38
N VAL A 82 8.45 11.72 15.51
CA VAL A 82 7.11 11.13 15.39
C VAL A 82 6.92 10.55 14.00
N ILE A 83 6.42 9.31 13.94
CA ILE A 83 6.04 8.60 12.72
C ILE A 83 4.53 8.64 12.59
N ALA A 84 4.01 9.27 11.52
CA ALA A 84 2.61 9.16 11.14
C ALA A 84 2.37 7.88 10.33
N VAL A 85 1.28 7.20 10.62
CA VAL A 85 0.90 5.96 9.92
C VAL A 85 -0.55 5.99 9.47
N ASN A 86 -0.90 5.00 8.67
CA ASN A 86 -2.24 4.65 8.20
C ASN A 86 -2.80 5.54 7.07
N THR A 87 -3.44 4.83 6.13
CA THR A 87 -4.15 5.41 4.99
C THR A 87 -3.31 6.44 4.21
N ILE A 88 -2.02 6.14 4.04
CA ILE A 88 -1.12 6.88 3.16
C ILE A 88 -0.86 5.96 1.97
N LYS A 89 -1.39 6.33 0.81
CA LYS A 89 -1.41 5.50 -0.41
C LYS A 89 -0.57 6.10 -1.53
N HIS A 90 -0.33 7.41 -1.47
CA HIS A 90 0.43 8.16 -2.46
C HIS A 90 1.71 8.70 -1.86
N PRO A 91 2.86 8.60 -2.55
CA PRO A 91 4.11 9.22 -2.12
C PRO A 91 3.98 10.73 -1.86
N GLU A 92 3.17 11.41 -2.67
CA GLU A 92 2.91 12.86 -2.54
C GLU A 92 2.20 13.21 -1.22
N THR A 93 1.34 12.31 -0.73
CA THR A 93 0.71 12.48 0.60
C THR A 93 1.73 12.30 1.70
N ALA A 94 2.66 11.34 1.56
CA ALA A 94 3.75 11.15 2.50
C ALA A 94 4.65 12.38 2.56
N GLU A 95 5.09 12.89 1.41
CA GLU A 95 5.92 14.09 1.29
C GLU A 95 5.22 15.31 1.88
N ARG A 96 3.94 15.53 1.56
CA ARG A 96 3.14 16.62 2.12
C ARG A 96 3.07 16.57 3.65
N PHE A 97 3.01 15.39 4.27
CA PHE A 97 3.01 15.25 5.73
C PHE A 97 4.31 15.76 6.34
N LEU A 98 5.44 15.49 5.70
CA LEU A 98 6.74 15.99 6.15
C LEU A 98 6.82 17.51 5.98
N GLN A 99 6.43 18.04 4.83
CA GLN A 99 6.46 19.48 4.52
C GLN A 99 5.51 20.30 5.41
N GLU A 100 4.32 19.78 5.73
CA GLU A 100 3.36 20.41 6.63
C GLU A 100 3.73 20.24 8.12
N GLY A 101 4.83 19.57 8.44
CA GLY A 101 5.26 19.30 9.82
C GLY A 101 4.29 18.42 10.59
N VAL A 102 3.57 17.53 9.90
CA VAL A 102 2.66 16.55 10.53
C VAL A 102 3.45 15.51 11.30
N SER A 103 4.58 15.06 10.76
CA SER A 103 5.44 14.04 11.35
C SER A 103 6.87 14.18 10.82
N ASP A 104 7.82 13.48 11.44
CA ASP A 104 9.22 13.42 10.99
C ASP A 104 9.44 12.27 10.02
N PHE A 105 8.63 11.22 10.16
CA PHE A 105 8.64 10.04 9.30
C PHE A 105 7.22 9.60 8.97
N VAL A 106 7.08 8.81 7.89
CA VAL A 106 5.81 8.26 7.44
C VAL A 106 5.91 6.75 7.31
N GLY A 107 4.93 6.04 7.87
CA GLY A 107 4.82 4.57 7.77
C GLY A 107 3.72 4.14 6.81
N MET A 108 4.06 3.40 5.75
CA MET A 108 3.17 2.98 4.67
C MET A 108 3.05 1.45 4.57
N SER A 109 2.58 0.77 5.62
CA SER A 109 2.57 -0.71 5.70
C SER A 109 1.83 -1.39 4.53
N ARG A 110 0.52 -1.13 4.36
CA ARG A 110 -0.29 -1.78 3.29
C ARG A 110 0.11 -1.33 1.89
N MET A 111 0.71 -0.16 1.78
CA MET A 111 1.27 0.33 0.53
C MET A 111 2.46 -0.53 0.09
N GLN A 112 3.36 -0.87 1.01
CA GLN A 112 4.50 -1.76 0.73
C GLN A 112 4.08 -3.22 0.47
N LEU A 113 2.93 -3.67 1.00
CA LEU A 113 2.35 -4.95 0.60
C LEU A 113 1.86 -4.94 -0.85
N ALA A 114 1.32 -3.81 -1.30
CA ALA A 114 0.85 -3.62 -2.67
C ALA A 114 2.02 -3.44 -3.64
N ASP A 115 3.03 -2.66 -3.24
CA ASP A 115 4.24 -2.37 -4.02
C ASP A 115 5.44 -2.19 -3.08
N PRO A 116 6.32 -3.20 -2.93
CA PRO A 116 7.50 -3.10 -2.08
C PRO A 116 8.53 -2.08 -2.56
N ASP A 117 8.52 -1.73 -3.84
CA ASP A 117 9.43 -0.76 -4.45
C ASP A 117 8.86 0.66 -4.49
N VAL A 118 7.78 0.96 -3.76
CA VAL A 118 7.11 2.27 -3.76
C VAL A 118 8.08 3.44 -3.59
N VAL A 119 8.98 3.36 -2.63
CA VAL A 119 9.96 4.44 -2.36
C VAL A 119 10.97 4.57 -3.50
N LYS A 120 11.51 3.46 -4.02
CA LYS A 120 12.44 3.48 -5.16
C LYS A 120 11.80 4.09 -6.40
N LYS A 121 10.55 3.70 -6.72
CA LYS A 121 9.80 4.23 -7.86
C LYS A 121 9.53 5.72 -7.70
N ALA A 122 9.09 6.15 -6.50
CA ALA A 122 8.87 7.57 -6.21
C ALA A 122 10.16 8.40 -6.37
N MET A 123 11.28 7.93 -5.80
CA MET A 123 12.58 8.60 -5.95
C MET A 123 13.08 8.66 -7.41
N ALA A 124 12.64 7.74 -8.25
CA ALA A 124 12.94 7.72 -9.68
C ALA A 124 11.95 8.53 -10.53
N GLY A 125 10.95 9.20 -9.92
CA GLY A 125 9.89 9.92 -10.65
C GLY A 125 8.97 8.98 -11.46
N ARG A 126 8.80 7.73 -11.00
CA ARG A 126 8.01 6.70 -11.67
C ARG A 126 6.77 6.33 -10.86
N GLU A 127 6.03 7.33 -10.41
CA GLU A 127 4.76 7.16 -9.69
C GLU A 127 3.70 6.46 -10.55
N ASP A 128 3.81 6.58 -11.86
CA ASP A 128 2.98 5.90 -12.86
C ASP A 128 3.04 4.37 -12.75
N LEU A 129 4.14 3.82 -12.24
CA LEU A 129 4.36 2.38 -12.04
C LEU A 129 4.09 1.90 -10.61
N ILE A 130 3.65 2.77 -9.71
CA ILE A 130 3.37 2.40 -8.32
C ILE A 130 1.97 1.80 -8.20
N ARG A 131 1.89 0.53 -7.81
CA ARG A 131 0.63 -0.15 -7.48
C ARG A 131 0.15 0.25 -6.10
N LYS A 132 -0.76 1.22 -6.04
CA LYS A 132 -1.26 1.81 -4.79
C LYS A 132 -2.28 0.90 -4.10
N CYS A 133 -2.24 0.85 -2.76
CA CYS A 133 -3.15 0.01 -1.97
C CYS A 133 -4.62 0.41 -2.18
N LEU A 134 -5.46 -0.53 -2.60
CA LEU A 134 -6.89 -0.30 -2.84
C LEU A 134 -7.71 -0.08 -1.55
N GLY A 135 -7.18 -0.37 -0.37
CA GLY A 135 -7.97 -0.40 0.87
C GLY A 135 -9.02 -1.52 0.88
N CYS A 136 -8.83 -2.58 0.09
CA CYS A 136 -9.81 -3.66 -0.10
C CYS A 136 -9.91 -4.65 1.08
N MET A 137 -9.05 -4.52 2.09
CA MET A 137 -9.01 -5.33 3.30
C MET A 137 -8.71 -6.83 3.09
N ASN A 138 -8.34 -7.27 1.88
CA ASN A 138 -8.06 -8.68 1.60
C ASN A 138 -6.90 -9.24 2.43
N CYS A 139 -5.83 -8.46 2.62
CA CYS A 139 -4.70 -8.82 3.48
C CYS A 139 -5.14 -8.99 4.94
N ASN A 140 -5.94 -8.06 5.46
CA ASN A 140 -6.46 -8.12 6.83
C ASN A 140 -7.38 -9.33 7.03
N LYS A 141 -8.30 -9.59 6.10
CA LYS A 141 -9.18 -10.78 6.12
C LYS A 141 -8.36 -12.07 6.25
N SER A 142 -7.25 -12.18 5.54
CA SER A 142 -6.39 -13.36 5.58
C SER A 142 -5.73 -13.55 6.94
N VAL A 143 -5.18 -12.45 7.50
CA VAL A 143 -4.52 -12.47 8.81
C VAL A 143 -5.52 -12.81 9.93
N VAL A 144 -6.68 -12.16 9.94
CA VAL A 144 -7.74 -12.44 10.93
C VAL A 144 -8.24 -13.88 10.86
N ALA A 145 -8.27 -14.47 9.66
CA ALA A 145 -8.63 -15.87 9.45
C ALA A 145 -7.49 -16.88 9.74
N GLY A 146 -6.34 -16.42 10.27
CA GLY A 146 -5.16 -17.27 10.52
C GLY A 146 -4.53 -17.86 9.26
N LYS A 147 -4.76 -17.23 8.08
CA LYS A 147 -4.22 -17.66 6.79
C LYS A 147 -2.98 -16.86 6.42
N ASN A 148 -2.21 -17.37 5.47
CA ASN A 148 -1.07 -16.65 4.93
C ASN A 148 -1.49 -15.29 4.35
N LEU A 149 -0.71 -14.26 4.65
CA LEU A 149 -0.90 -12.93 4.13
C LEU A 149 -0.82 -12.91 2.60
N HIS A 150 -1.75 -12.25 1.94
CA HIS A 150 -1.67 -11.97 0.51
C HIS A 150 -2.35 -10.65 0.15
N CYS A 151 -1.91 -10.05 -0.95
CA CYS A 151 -2.48 -8.82 -1.49
C CYS A 151 -3.35 -9.13 -2.72
N ALA A 152 -4.46 -8.40 -2.88
CA ALA A 152 -5.35 -8.57 -4.03
C ALA A 152 -4.73 -8.12 -5.36
N ILE A 153 -3.75 -7.20 -5.31
CA ILE A 153 -3.15 -6.60 -6.51
C ILE A 153 -1.65 -6.89 -6.66
N ASN A 154 -1.04 -7.52 -5.65
CA ASN A 154 0.34 -7.98 -5.72
C ASN A 154 0.38 -9.49 -5.48
N PRO A 155 0.52 -10.30 -6.53
CA PRO A 155 0.51 -11.77 -6.41
C PRO A 155 1.73 -12.34 -5.68
N VAL A 156 2.79 -11.55 -5.49
CA VAL A 156 4.04 -11.97 -4.84
C VAL A 156 3.93 -11.87 -3.31
N THR A 157 3.09 -10.97 -2.79
CA THR A 157 2.94 -10.76 -1.33
C THR A 157 2.63 -12.06 -0.59
N GLY A 158 3.47 -12.38 0.40
CA GLY A 158 3.40 -13.64 1.17
C GLY A 158 3.90 -14.89 0.41
N ARG A 159 4.42 -14.73 -0.82
CA ARG A 159 4.89 -15.82 -1.68
C ARG A 159 6.19 -15.47 -2.41
N ALA A 160 6.97 -14.52 -1.90
CA ALA A 160 8.18 -14.03 -2.55
C ALA A 160 9.23 -15.13 -2.77
N THR A 161 9.33 -16.10 -1.86
CA THR A 161 10.24 -17.25 -1.99
C THR A 161 9.96 -18.13 -3.20
N VAL A 162 8.75 -18.03 -3.79
CA VAL A 162 8.33 -18.82 -4.97
C VAL A 162 8.18 -17.94 -6.20
N TYR A 163 7.59 -16.75 -6.03
CA TYR A 163 7.19 -15.86 -7.14
C TYR A 163 7.92 -14.52 -7.15
N GLY A 164 8.89 -14.30 -6.26
CA GLY A 164 9.79 -13.15 -6.33
C GLY A 164 10.58 -13.15 -7.62
N ASP A 165 10.93 -11.97 -8.14
CA ASP A 165 11.61 -11.83 -9.43
C ASP A 165 12.93 -12.63 -9.49
N GLU A 166 13.63 -12.73 -8.35
CA GLU A 166 14.86 -13.53 -8.19
C GLU A 166 14.64 -15.04 -8.29
N ASN A 167 13.42 -15.51 -8.04
CA ASN A 167 13.06 -16.93 -8.07
C ASN A 167 12.31 -17.34 -9.35
N LEU A 168 12.04 -16.39 -10.25
CA LEU A 168 11.32 -16.68 -11.48
C LEU A 168 12.18 -17.46 -12.46
N VAL A 169 11.76 -18.69 -12.77
CA VAL A 169 12.42 -19.54 -13.78
C VAL A 169 12.11 -19.01 -15.18
N LYS A 170 13.14 -18.60 -15.91
CA LYS A 170 13.04 -18.09 -17.27
C LYS A 170 12.98 -19.26 -18.28
N THR A 171 11.76 -19.72 -18.57
CA THR A 171 11.53 -20.85 -19.50
C THR A 171 10.95 -20.42 -20.84
N GLY A 172 10.81 -19.13 -21.08
CA GLY A 172 10.13 -18.60 -22.27
C GLY A 172 10.86 -18.85 -23.58
N ALA A 173 12.19 -18.74 -23.57
CA ALA A 173 13.02 -18.90 -24.77
C ALA A 173 12.51 -18.14 -26.01
N GLY A 174 11.92 -16.94 -25.77
CA GLY A 174 11.36 -16.12 -26.86
C GLY A 174 10.05 -16.63 -27.47
N ARG A 175 9.41 -17.66 -26.91
CA ARG A 175 8.13 -18.16 -27.44
C ARG A 175 7.00 -17.15 -27.26
N THR A 176 6.17 -17.00 -28.29
CA THR A 176 4.99 -16.16 -28.25
C THR A 176 3.85 -16.89 -27.52
N VAL A 177 3.11 -16.14 -26.69
CA VAL A 177 1.96 -16.64 -25.94
C VAL A 177 0.80 -15.67 -26.11
N ALA A 178 -0.34 -16.16 -26.59
CA ALA A 178 -1.58 -15.41 -26.63
C ALA A 178 -2.19 -15.34 -25.22
N VAL A 179 -2.54 -14.13 -24.79
CA VAL A 179 -3.28 -13.87 -23.56
C VAL A 179 -4.65 -13.32 -23.95
N VAL A 180 -5.69 -14.10 -23.71
CA VAL A 180 -7.06 -13.73 -24.05
C VAL A 180 -7.71 -12.95 -22.91
N GLY A 181 -8.06 -11.68 -23.18
CA GLY A 181 -8.65 -10.74 -22.24
C GLY A 181 -7.65 -9.78 -21.58
N GLY A 182 -7.91 -8.49 -21.76
CA GLY A 182 -7.11 -7.37 -21.25
C GLY A 182 -7.54 -6.85 -19.88
N GLY A 183 -8.22 -7.68 -19.06
CA GLY A 183 -8.52 -7.35 -17.67
C GLY A 183 -7.28 -7.46 -16.77
N PRO A 184 -7.39 -7.10 -15.46
CA PRO A 184 -6.24 -7.14 -14.53
C PRO A 184 -5.53 -8.50 -14.49
N GLY A 185 -6.28 -9.60 -14.58
CA GLY A 185 -5.73 -10.96 -14.63
C GLY A 185 -4.87 -11.21 -15.86
N GLY A 186 -5.35 -10.83 -17.05
CA GLY A 186 -4.62 -10.97 -18.32
C GLY A 186 -3.39 -10.06 -18.37
N MET A 187 -3.52 -8.80 -17.95
CA MET A 187 -2.38 -7.87 -17.85
C MET A 187 -1.31 -8.42 -16.89
N GLN A 188 -1.71 -8.96 -15.73
CA GLN A 188 -0.76 -9.56 -14.79
C GLN A 188 -0.12 -10.84 -15.36
N ALA A 189 -0.87 -11.67 -16.06
CA ALA A 189 -0.33 -12.86 -16.72
C ALA A 189 0.71 -12.48 -17.81
N ALA A 190 0.41 -11.45 -18.61
CA ALA A 190 1.33 -10.97 -19.63
C ALA A 190 2.63 -10.41 -19.03
N LEU A 191 2.54 -9.63 -17.93
CA LEU A 191 3.72 -9.17 -17.19
C LEU A 191 4.58 -10.33 -16.70
N LEU A 192 3.96 -11.33 -16.09
CA LEU A 192 4.69 -12.49 -15.57
C LEU A 192 5.32 -13.31 -16.69
N LEU A 193 4.61 -13.52 -17.80
CA LEU A 193 5.15 -14.20 -18.99
C LEU A 193 6.36 -13.44 -19.54
N LYS A 194 6.28 -12.11 -19.65
CA LYS A 194 7.38 -11.27 -20.10
C LYS A 194 8.61 -11.42 -19.20
N LYS A 195 8.45 -11.35 -17.89
CA LYS A 195 9.53 -11.56 -16.92
C LYS A 195 10.14 -12.96 -17.02
N ARG A 196 9.38 -13.95 -17.44
CA ARG A 196 9.84 -15.33 -17.67
C ARG A 196 10.45 -15.55 -19.06
N GLY A 197 10.62 -14.51 -19.88
CA GLY A 197 11.27 -14.54 -21.18
C GLY A 197 10.38 -14.99 -22.35
N TYR A 198 9.06 -14.88 -22.20
CA TYR A 198 8.10 -15.07 -23.29
C TYR A 198 7.81 -13.74 -24.01
N TYR A 199 7.18 -13.81 -25.17
CA TYR A 199 6.59 -12.69 -25.90
C TYR A 199 5.05 -12.77 -25.78
N PRO A 200 4.43 -12.23 -24.71
CA PRO A 200 2.99 -12.20 -24.58
C PRO A 200 2.36 -11.20 -25.53
N VAL A 201 1.24 -11.59 -26.14
CA VAL A 201 0.35 -10.71 -26.93
C VAL A 201 -1.03 -10.77 -26.29
N ILE A 202 -1.54 -9.62 -25.84
CA ILE A 202 -2.89 -9.52 -25.27
C ILE A 202 -3.90 -9.30 -26.40
N PHE A 203 -4.93 -10.14 -26.45
CA PHE A 203 -6.09 -9.99 -27.33
C PHE A 203 -7.28 -9.54 -26.46
N GLU A 204 -7.81 -8.36 -26.74
CA GLU A 204 -8.95 -7.77 -26.02
C GLU A 204 -10.07 -7.43 -27.00
N SER A 205 -11.27 -7.92 -26.71
CA SER A 205 -12.45 -7.69 -27.56
C SER A 205 -12.94 -6.24 -27.56
N ARG A 206 -12.65 -5.50 -26.48
CA ARG A 206 -13.04 -4.09 -26.33
C ARG A 206 -11.97 -3.15 -26.90
N ASP A 207 -12.33 -1.88 -26.99
CA ASP A 207 -11.45 -0.78 -27.40
C ASP A 207 -10.50 -0.31 -26.28
N HIS A 208 -10.55 -0.96 -25.10
CA HIS A 208 -9.76 -0.57 -23.93
C HIS A 208 -9.38 -1.75 -23.03
N LEU A 209 -8.26 -1.60 -22.32
CA LEU A 209 -7.83 -2.51 -21.24
C LEU A 209 -8.59 -2.23 -19.93
N GLY A 210 -8.59 -3.19 -19.03
CA GLY A 210 -9.13 -3.10 -17.66
C GLY A 210 -10.33 -4.03 -17.42
N GLY A 211 -10.98 -4.55 -18.46
CA GLY A 211 -12.06 -5.53 -18.33
C GLY A 211 -13.19 -5.04 -17.40
N SER A 212 -13.71 -5.96 -16.56
CA SER A 212 -14.78 -5.62 -15.58
C SER A 212 -14.33 -4.66 -14.47
N ALA A 213 -13.02 -4.49 -14.24
CA ALA A 213 -12.51 -3.55 -13.26
C ALA A 213 -12.83 -2.09 -13.63
N VAL A 214 -12.99 -1.78 -14.94
CA VAL A 214 -13.45 -0.46 -15.40
C VAL A 214 -14.83 -0.13 -14.85
N LEU A 215 -15.76 -1.08 -14.92
CA LEU A 215 -17.10 -0.90 -14.35
C LEU A 215 -17.03 -0.83 -12.80
N ALA A 216 -16.26 -1.71 -12.18
CA ALA A 216 -16.08 -1.72 -10.73
C ALA A 216 -15.51 -0.40 -10.18
N SER A 217 -14.67 0.29 -10.94
CA SER A 217 -14.08 1.58 -10.54
C SER A 217 -15.10 2.72 -10.45
N LYS A 218 -16.26 2.58 -11.09
CA LYS A 218 -17.33 3.61 -11.09
C LYS A 218 -18.15 3.61 -9.80
N ALA A 219 -18.07 2.55 -9.01
CA ALA A 219 -18.77 2.49 -7.73
C ALA A 219 -18.17 3.50 -6.72
N PRO A 220 -18.97 4.00 -5.75
CA PRO A 220 -18.48 4.90 -4.70
C PRO A 220 -17.25 4.34 -3.99
N CYS A 221 -16.29 5.19 -3.66
CA CYS A 221 -15.03 4.85 -2.96
C CYS A 221 -14.13 3.83 -3.68
N LYS A 222 -14.29 3.62 -4.99
CA LYS A 222 -13.51 2.67 -5.80
C LYS A 222 -12.55 3.34 -6.79
N GLY A 223 -12.29 4.64 -6.66
CA GLY A 223 -11.36 5.36 -7.54
C GLY A 223 -9.97 4.72 -7.65
N MET A 224 -9.47 4.14 -6.56
CA MET A 224 -8.20 3.40 -6.55
C MET A 224 -8.15 2.22 -7.52
N VAL A 225 -9.31 1.67 -7.94
CA VAL A 225 -9.37 0.62 -8.97
C VAL A 225 -9.08 1.21 -10.36
N ALA A 226 -9.54 2.44 -10.62
CA ALA A 226 -9.20 3.13 -11.86
C ALA A 226 -7.69 3.43 -11.92
N GLU A 227 -7.11 3.91 -10.83
CA GLU A 227 -5.66 4.14 -10.75
C GLU A 227 -4.86 2.84 -10.96
N LEU A 228 -5.31 1.71 -10.41
CA LEU A 228 -4.68 0.42 -10.67
C LEU A 228 -4.68 0.07 -12.16
N ILE A 229 -5.79 0.31 -12.86
CA ILE A 229 -5.88 0.03 -14.31
C ILE A 229 -4.86 0.89 -15.06
N GLU A 230 -4.75 2.18 -14.74
CA GLU A 230 -3.78 3.07 -15.39
C GLU A 230 -2.34 2.65 -15.08
N THR A 231 -2.03 2.29 -13.84
CA THR A 231 -0.72 1.74 -13.48
C THR A 231 -0.41 0.47 -14.28
N MET A 232 -1.36 -0.46 -14.39
CA MET A 232 -1.14 -1.68 -15.18
C MET A 232 -0.97 -1.40 -16.67
N LYS A 233 -1.65 -0.39 -17.23
CA LYS A 233 -1.40 0.07 -18.61
C LYS A 233 0.00 0.65 -18.78
N ALA A 234 0.47 1.45 -17.80
CA ALA A 234 1.84 1.96 -17.80
C ALA A 234 2.87 0.82 -17.73
N GLU A 235 2.62 -0.21 -16.91
CA GLU A 235 3.45 -1.42 -16.87
C GLU A 235 3.45 -2.17 -18.22
N MET A 236 2.30 -2.29 -18.91
CA MET A 236 2.27 -2.91 -20.25
C MET A 236 3.19 -2.16 -21.23
N LYS A 237 3.15 -0.83 -21.19
CA LYS A 237 4.00 0.04 -22.02
C LYS A 237 5.47 -0.09 -21.64
N GLU A 238 5.81 -0.06 -20.36
CA GLU A 238 7.17 -0.19 -19.83
C GLU A 238 7.83 -1.51 -20.25
N TYR A 239 7.09 -2.60 -20.18
CA TYR A 239 7.58 -3.92 -20.57
C TYR A 239 7.41 -4.24 -22.06
N HIS A 240 6.99 -3.26 -22.88
CA HIS A 240 6.76 -3.42 -24.32
C HIS A 240 5.89 -4.65 -24.63
N ILE A 241 4.74 -4.77 -23.93
CA ILE A 241 3.79 -5.86 -24.18
C ILE A 241 2.85 -5.44 -25.29
N GLU A 242 2.77 -6.28 -26.33
CA GLU A 242 1.85 -6.06 -27.45
C GLU A 242 0.40 -6.23 -27.00
N VAL A 243 -0.45 -5.27 -27.34
CA VAL A 243 -1.89 -5.28 -27.05
C VAL A 243 -2.67 -5.08 -28.34
N ARG A 244 -3.60 -5.99 -28.64
CA ARG A 244 -4.52 -5.93 -29.77
C ARG A 244 -5.92 -5.72 -29.23
N LEU A 245 -6.38 -4.47 -29.29
CA LEU A 245 -7.74 -4.07 -28.93
C LEU A 245 -8.70 -4.38 -30.10
N ASN A 246 -10.02 -4.41 -29.80
CA ASN A 246 -11.06 -4.73 -30.77
C ASN A 246 -10.84 -6.08 -31.49
N THR A 247 -10.18 -7.01 -30.80
CA THR A 247 -9.80 -8.31 -31.36
C THR A 247 -10.37 -9.43 -30.47
N PRO A 248 -11.61 -9.87 -30.74
CA PRO A 248 -12.17 -11.03 -30.06
C PRO A 248 -11.39 -12.30 -30.44
N ALA A 249 -11.15 -13.18 -29.45
CA ALA A 249 -10.47 -14.47 -29.64
C ALA A 249 -11.43 -15.63 -29.38
#